data_bd4e29c274ac5992645b4dff1b200a35
#
_entry.id   bd4e29c274ac5992645b4dff1b200a35
#
_cell.length_a   1.000
_cell.length_b   1.000
_cell.length_c   1.000
_cell.angle_alpha   90.00
_cell.angle_beta   90.00
_cell.angle_gamma   90.00
#
_symmetry.space_group_name_H-M   'P 1'
#
loop_
_entity.id
_entity.type
_entity.pdbx_description
1 polymer ?
#
loop_
_entity_poly.entity_id
_entity_poly.type
_entity_poly.pdbx_seq_one_letter_code
_entity_poly.pdbx_strand_id
1 'polypeptide(L)'
;IGTGPFRFVEWVRGDRVEMIRFDGYWNPKLPYLDQVTFKFIGDASAQIAALKAGDIDVLGWISAPESAAELSRDKRFKVYAGATTGEVIMSTNNKAKPFDNKLVRQAMAHAIDRNTVIELVMFGYGTPIGSHWSPATPYYKDLTARFPYDPQKAKALLAQAGYANGFE
;
A
#
# COMPACT_ATOMS: atom_id res chain seq x y z
N ILE A 1 26.48 -9.49 1.01
CA ILE A 1 27.24 -8.38 1.62
C ILE A 1 26.24 -7.50 2.33
N GLY A 2 26.34 -7.40 3.65
CA GLY A 2 25.45 -6.62 4.49
C GLY A 2 25.84 -6.70 5.96
N THR A 3 25.15 -5.96 6.81
CA THR A 3 25.39 -5.87 8.26
C THR A 3 24.25 -6.49 9.09
N GLY A 4 23.37 -7.24 8.43
CA GLY A 4 22.17 -7.81 9.04
C GLY A 4 22.44 -9.09 9.86
N PRO A 5 21.44 -9.52 10.66
CA PRO A 5 21.56 -10.66 11.57
C PRO A 5 21.44 -12.03 10.88
N PHE A 6 21.14 -12.06 9.60
CA PHE A 6 21.03 -13.29 8.81
C PHE A 6 22.01 -13.29 7.65
N ARG A 7 22.53 -14.47 7.29
CA ARG A 7 23.33 -14.69 6.10
C ARG A 7 22.54 -15.49 5.07
N PHE A 8 22.71 -15.13 3.79
CA PHE A 8 22.11 -15.79 2.65
C PHE A 8 22.57 -17.25 2.52
N VAL A 9 21.65 -18.13 2.18
CA VAL A 9 21.89 -19.54 1.87
C VAL A 9 21.63 -19.81 0.40
N GLU A 10 20.38 -19.67 -0.04
CA GLU A 10 20.00 -19.88 -1.43
C GLU A 10 18.85 -18.98 -1.90
N TRP A 11 18.72 -18.84 -3.20
CA TRP A 11 17.59 -18.25 -3.87
C TRP A 11 17.11 -19.17 -4.99
N VAL A 12 15.94 -19.76 -4.79
CA VAL A 12 15.22 -20.49 -5.82
C VAL A 12 14.29 -19.51 -6.53
N ARG A 13 14.62 -19.18 -7.77
CA ARG A 13 13.90 -18.14 -8.54
C ARG A 13 12.42 -18.49 -8.67
N GLY A 14 11.56 -17.51 -8.36
CA GLY A 14 10.10 -17.65 -8.42
C GLY A 14 9.49 -18.43 -7.25
N ASP A 15 10.30 -18.98 -6.34
CA ASP A 15 9.83 -19.76 -5.21
C ASP A 15 10.21 -19.11 -3.87
N ARG A 16 11.50 -19.06 -3.50
CA ARG A 16 11.91 -18.61 -2.18
C ARG A 16 13.34 -18.07 -2.10
N VAL A 17 13.59 -17.33 -1.02
CA VAL A 17 14.94 -17.03 -0.52
C VAL A 17 15.08 -17.59 0.88
N GLU A 18 16.17 -18.31 1.13
CA GLU A 18 16.51 -18.85 2.44
C GLU A 18 17.69 -18.12 3.06
N MET A 19 17.58 -17.84 4.34
CA MET A 19 18.61 -17.21 5.14
C MET A 19 18.70 -17.89 6.49
N ILE A 20 19.93 -18.00 7.04
CA ILE A 20 20.16 -18.55 8.38
C ILE A 20 20.84 -17.53 9.28
N ARG A 21 20.73 -17.73 10.58
CA ARG A 21 21.39 -16.92 11.60
C ARG A 21 22.86 -16.67 11.24
N PHE A 22 23.30 -15.47 11.50
CA PHE A 22 24.72 -15.10 11.43
C PHE A 22 25.27 -14.92 12.84
N ASP A 23 26.04 -15.91 13.32
CA ASP A 23 26.59 -15.91 14.69
C ASP A 23 27.58 -14.78 14.96
N GLY A 24 28.19 -14.20 13.90
CA GLY A 24 29.05 -13.02 13.97
C GLY A 24 28.31 -11.69 13.94
N TYR A 25 26.98 -11.68 14.17
CA TYR A 25 26.23 -10.42 14.20
C TYR A 25 26.66 -9.54 15.39
N TRP A 26 26.79 -8.24 15.14
CA TRP A 26 27.31 -7.29 16.14
C TRP A 26 26.49 -7.19 17.44
N ASN A 27 25.19 -7.55 17.39
CA ASN A 27 24.36 -7.65 18.58
C ASN A 27 24.18 -9.12 18.99
N PRO A 28 24.86 -9.61 20.04
CA PRO A 28 24.86 -11.03 20.41
C PRO A 28 23.49 -11.53 20.93
N LYS A 29 22.55 -10.63 21.21
CA LYS A 29 21.19 -10.99 21.64
C LYS A 29 20.24 -11.26 20.47
N LEU A 30 20.67 -11.04 19.25
CA LEU A 30 19.88 -11.17 18.03
C LEU A 30 20.64 -12.01 16.98
N PRO A 31 19.94 -12.63 16.03
CA PRO A 31 18.49 -12.76 15.93
C PRO A 31 17.94 -13.84 16.87
N TYR A 32 16.62 -13.84 17.12
CA TYR A 32 15.96 -14.90 17.89
C TYR A 32 15.70 -16.16 17.06
N LEU A 33 15.56 -16.00 15.73
CA LEU A 33 15.29 -17.09 14.80
C LEU A 33 16.60 -17.70 14.28
N ASP A 34 16.61 -19.00 14.05
CA ASP A 34 17.75 -19.71 13.45
C ASP A 34 17.74 -19.62 11.92
N GLN A 35 16.52 -19.56 11.33
CA GLN A 35 16.31 -19.49 9.89
C GLN A 35 15.12 -18.59 9.55
N VAL A 36 15.19 -17.95 8.38
CA VAL A 36 14.09 -17.20 7.76
C VAL A 36 13.99 -17.60 6.30
N THR A 37 12.78 -17.97 5.87
CA THR A 37 12.48 -18.27 4.48
C THR A 37 11.44 -17.27 3.96
N PHE A 38 11.79 -16.52 2.93
CA PHE A 38 10.86 -15.67 2.20
C PHE A 38 10.28 -16.44 1.01
N LYS A 39 8.98 -16.78 1.06
CA LYS A 39 8.26 -17.43 -0.04
C LYS A 39 7.62 -16.38 -0.95
N PHE A 40 7.69 -16.58 -2.26
CA PHE A 40 7.08 -15.71 -3.26
C PHE A 40 5.74 -16.28 -3.72
N ILE A 41 4.65 -15.79 -3.14
CA ILE A 41 3.29 -16.19 -3.49
C ILE A 41 2.61 -14.94 -4.09
N GLY A 42 2.39 -14.96 -5.42
CA GLY A 42 1.87 -13.79 -6.15
C GLY A 42 0.37 -13.56 -5.99
N ASP A 43 -0.42 -14.60 -5.76
CA ASP A 43 -1.87 -14.50 -5.61
C ASP A 43 -2.25 -14.24 -4.14
N ALA A 44 -3.09 -13.23 -3.91
CA ALA A 44 -3.49 -12.81 -2.58
C ALA A 44 -4.29 -13.88 -1.83
N SER A 45 -5.18 -14.60 -2.52
CA SER A 45 -5.98 -15.68 -1.92
C SER A 45 -5.10 -16.88 -1.56
N ALA A 46 -4.12 -17.20 -2.40
CA ALA A 46 -3.13 -18.25 -2.10
C ALA A 46 -2.26 -17.87 -0.89
N GLN A 47 -1.89 -16.61 -0.70
CA GLN A 47 -1.19 -16.15 0.49
C GLN A 47 -1.99 -16.41 1.76
N ILE A 48 -3.28 -16.06 1.76
CA ILE A 48 -4.19 -16.29 2.90
C ILE A 48 -4.38 -17.79 3.16
N ALA A 49 -4.52 -18.60 2.11
CA ALA A 49 -4.65 -20.04 2.22
C ALA A 49 -3.38 -20.66 2.84
N ALA A 50 -2.20 -20.29 2.37
CA ALA A 50 -0.92 -20.74 2.89
C ALA A 50 -0.72 -20.38 4.38
N LEU A 51 -1.12 -19.17 4.78
CA LEU A 51 -1.10 -18.77 6.20
C LEU A 51 -2.05 -19.63 7.04
N LYS A 52 -3.28 -19.86 6.57
CA LYS A 52 -4.26 -20.70 7.28
C LYS A 52 -3.85 -22.18 7.38
N ALA A 53 -3.15 -22.67 6.37
CA ALA A 53 -2.60 -24.04 6.34
C ALA A 53 -1.35 -24.21 7.21
N GLY A 54 -0.67 -23.12 7.58
CA GLY A 54 0.61 -23.17 8.28
C GLY A 54 1.82 -23.35 7.37
N ASP A 55 1.66 -23.16 6.07
CA ASP A 55 2.77 -23.21 5.08
C ASP A 55 3.66 -21.97 5.18
N ILE A 56 3.13 -20.89 5.74
CA ILE A 56 3.84 -19.67 6.12
C ILE A 56 3.38 -19.20 7.50
N ASP A 57 4.25 -18.54 8.24
CA ASP A 57 4.00 -18.05 9.59
C ASP A 57 3.59 -16.58 9.61
N VAL A 58 4.02 -15.81 8.63
CA VAL A 58 3.86 -14.35 8.58
C VAL A 58 3.53 -13.89 7.16
N LEU A 59 2.51 -13.04 7.04
CA LEU A 59 2.31 -12.17 5.89
C LEU A 59 2.87 -10.79 6.23
N GLY A 60 3.95 -10.39 5.59
CA GLY A 60 4.55 -9.06 5.79
C GLY A 60 3.65 -7.93 5.26
N TRP A 61 2.74 -8.26 4.35
CA TRP A 61 1.75 -7.36 3.77
C TRP A 61 0.51 -8.13 3.37
N ILE A 62 -0.67 -7.68 3.78
CA ILE A 62 -1.94 -8.29 3.36
C ILE A 62 -2.41 -7.59 2.08
N SER A 63 -2.30 -8.28 0.95
CA SER A 63 -2.75 -7.79 -0.35
C SER A 63 -4.26 -7.93 -0.57
N ALA A 64 -4.95 -8.62 0.33
CA ALA A 64 -6.40 -8.85 0.35
C ALA A 64 -6.99 -8.23 1.65
N PRO A 65 -7.20 -6.90 1.71
CA PRO A 65 -7.63 -6.23 2.93
C PRO A 65 -8.99 -6.72 3.45
N GLU A 66 -9.85 -7.26 2.59
CA GLU A 66 -11.11 -7.92 2.95
C GLU A 66 -10.90 -9.11 3.88
N SER A 67 -9.78 -9.80 3.77
CA SER A 67 -9.43 -10.96 4.62
C SER A 67 -8.95 -10.57 6.01
N ALA A 68 -8.55 -9.32 6.24
CA ALA A 68 -8.00 -8.88 7.51
C ALA A 68 -9.00 -9.01 8.65
N ALA A 69 -10.28 -8.71 8.41
CA ALA A 69 -11.34 -8.84 9.41
C ALA A 69 -11.60 -10.31 9.79
N GLU A 70 -11.53 -11.24 8.84
CA GLU A 70 -11.66 -12.68 9.10
C GLU A 70 -10.47 -13.19 9.94
N LEU A 71 -9.25 -12.87 9.50
CA LEU A 71 -8.02 -13.25 10.22
C LEU A 71 -7.98 -12.69 11.65
N SER A 72 -8.49 -11.47 11.86
CA SER A 72 -8.55 -10.86 13.20
C SER A 72 -9.50 -11.58 14.17
N ARG A 73 -10.50 -12.30 13.66
CA ARG A 73 -11.43 -13.10 14.46
C ARG A 73 -10.90 -14.50 14.79
N ASP A 74 -9.94 -14.98 14.02
CA ASP A 74 -9.32 -16.29 14.24
C ASP A 74 -8.19 -16.16 15.28
N LYS A 75 -8.37 -16.79 16.44
CA LYS A 75 -7.41 -16.72 17.57
C LYS A 75 -6.02 -17.27 17.26
N ARG A 76 -5.85 -17.98 16.16
CA ARG A 76 -4.53 -18.47 15.69
C ARG A 76 -3.67 -17.34 15.15
N PHE A 77 -4.27 -16.23 14.72
CA PHE A 77 -3.57 -15.14 14.04
C PHE A 77 -3.63 -13.84 14.85
N LYS A 78 -2.61 -13.02 14.64
CA LYS A 78 -2.56 -11.65 15.15
C LYS A 78 -2.38 -10.70 13.97
N VAL A 79 -3.38 -9.85 13.74
CA VAL A 79 -3.36 -8.86 12.68
C VAL A 79 -2.93 -7.51 13.27
N TYR A 80 -1.94 -6.89 12.64
CA TYR A 80 -1.51 -5.54 12.96
C TYR A 80 -1.89 -4.61 11.81
N ALA A 81 -2.59 -3.54 12.10
CA ALA A 81 -2.88 -2.48 11.17
C ALA A 81 -2.27 -1.17 11.68
N GLY A 82 -1.65 -0.43 10.80
CA GLY A 82 -1.01 0.84 11.16
C GLY A 82 -0.64 1.65 9.94
N ALA A 83 -0.44 2.95 10.14
CA ALA A 83 0.05 3.83 9.10
C ALA A 83 1.47 3.44 8.69
N THR A 84 1.70 3.38 7.39
CA THR A 84 3.01 3.15 6.77
C THR A 84 3.41 4.36 5.93
N THR A 85 4.60 4.34 5.36
CA THR A 85 5.03 5.33 4.36
C THR A 85 4.51 5.02 2.96
N GLY A 86 3.80 3.90 2.78
CA GLY A 86 3.19 3.51 1.51
C GLY A 86 1.99 4.40 1.18
N GLU A 87 1.82 4.69 -0.11
CA GLU A 87 0.76 5.55 -0.63
C GLU A 87 0.08 4.88 -1.82
N VAL A 88 -1.24 5.02 -1.92
CA VAL A 88 -1.99 4.72 -3.13
C VAL A 88 -2.25 6.04 -3.84
N ILE A 89 -1.67 6.18 -5.02
CA ILE A 89 -1.75 7.42 -5.81
C ILE A 89 -2.23 7.14 -7.23
N MET A 90 -2.89 8.13 -7.80
CA MET A 90 -3.20 8.17 -9.24
C MET A 90 -2.24 9.15 -9.91
N SER A 91 -1.36 8.64 -10.75
CA SER A 91 -0.40 9.45 -11.51
C SER A 91 -0.96 9.80 -12.89
N THR A 92 -0.78 11.06 -13.31
CA THR A 92 -1.15 11.53 -14.63
C THR A 92 0.09 11.92 -15.43
N ASN A 93 0.10 11.62 -16.74
CA ASN A 93 1.13 12.13 -17.64
C ASN A 93 0.86 13.59 -17.97
N ASN A 94 1.50 14.52 -17.26
CA ASN A 94 1.30 15.96 -17.44
C ASN A 94 1.78 16.51 -18.80
N LYS A 95 2.36 15.69 -19.66
CA LYS A 95 2.73 16.05 -21.05
C LYS A 95 1.68 15.61 -22.07
N ALA A 96 0.74 14.73 -21.67
CA ALA A 96 -0.29 14.23 -22.55
C ALA A 96 -1.61 14.93 -22.30
N LYS A 97 -2.35 15.24 -23.40
CA LYS A 97 -3.72 15.73 -23.28
C LYS A 97 -4.64 14.62 -22.74
N PRO A 98 -5.64 14.97 -21.91
CA PRO A 98 -5.98 16.31 -21.45
C PRO A 98 -5.26 16.70 -20.17
N PHE A 99 -4.34 15.88 -19.64
CA PHE A 99 -3.68 16.04 -18.33
C PHE A 99 -2.59 17.12 -18.32
N ASP A 100 -2.20 17.66 -19.48
CA ASP A 100 -1.37 18.85 -19.61
C ASP A 100 -2.08 20.11 -19.06
N ASN A 101 -3.43 20.12 -19.06
CA ASN A 101 -4.23 21.20 -18.51
C ASN A 101 -4.38 21.08 -16.98
N LYS A 102 -3.96 22.11 -16.25
CA LYS A 102 -4.06 22.17 -14.79
C LYS A 102 -5.50 22.08 -14.28
N LEU A 103 -6.47 22.68 -14.99
CA LEU A 103 -7.89 22.65 -14.58
C LEU A 103 -8.45 21.22 -14.64
N VAL A 104 -8.03 20.42 -15.63
CA VAL A 104 -8.41 19.00 -15.72
C VAL A 104 -7.89 18.24 -14.52
N ARG A 105 -6.62 18.39 -14.15
CA ARG A 105 -6.06 17.71 -12.97
C ARG A 105 -6.73 18.14 -11.65
N GLN A 106 -7.09 19.42 -11.52
CA GLN A 106 -7.87 19.91 -10.38
C GLN A 106 -9.30 19.36 -10.35
N ALA A 107 -9.95 19.25 -11.52
CA ALA A 107 -11.25 18.62 -11.65
C ALA A 107 -11.23 17.17 -11.18
N MET A 108 -10.23 16.39 -11.61
CA MET A 108 -10.05 15.00 -11.16
C MET A 108 -9.89 14.93 -9.63
N ALA A 109 -9.12 15.84 -9.03
CA ALA A 109 -8.90 15.86 -7.59
C ALA A 109 -10.21 16.14 -6.80
N HIS A 110 -11.13 16.94 -7.37
CA HIS A 110 -12.46 17.19 -6.78
C HIS A 110 -13.48 16.09 -7.10
N ALA A 111 -13.29 15.32 -8.18
CA ALA A 111 -14.22 14.28 -8.60
C ALA A 111 -14.09 12.97 -7.78
N ILE A 112 -12.96 12.77 -7.10
CA ILE A 112 -12.66 11.51 -6.38
C ILE A 112 -13.06 11.64 -4.92
N ASP A 113 -14.04 10.85 -4.49
CA ASP A 113 -14.34 10.64 -3.07
C ASP A 113 -13.36 9.65 -2.46
N ARG A 114 -12.32 10.18 -1.82
CA ARG A 114 -11.26 9.37 -1.21
C ARG A 114 -11.76 8.50 -0.06
N ASN A 115 -12.75 8.97 0.69
CA ASN A 115 -13.30 8.19 1.81
C ASN A 115 -14.07 6.98 1.27
N THR A 116 -14.91 7.17 0.27
CA THR A 116 -15.62 6.05 -0.38
C THR A 116 -14.63 5.05 -1.00
N VAL A 117 -13.55 5.49 -1.62
CA VAL A 117 -12.50 4.59 -2.12
C VAL A 117 -11.87 3.78 -0.98
N ILE A 118 -11.56 4.41 0.14
CA ILE A 118 -10.99 3.70 1.30
C ILE A 118 -11.98 2.68 1.84
N GLU A 119 -13.24 3.03 1.98
CA GLU A 119 -14.28 2.13 2.50
C GLU A 119 -14.52 0.94 1.58
N LEU A 120 -14.69 1.18 0.27
CA LEU A 120 -15.10 0.12 -0.67
C LEU A 120 -13.93 -0.72 -1.19
N VAL A 121 -12.75 -0.13 -1.37
CA VAL A 121 -11.60 -0.82 -1.96
C VAL A 121 -10.61 -1.31 -0.89
N MET A 122 -10.44 -0.52 0.16
CA MET A 122 -9.47 -0.82 1.22
C MET A 122 -10.14 -1.32 2.51
N PHE A 123 -11.46 -1.54 2.48
CA PHE A 123 -12.24 -2.05 3.64
C PHE A 123 -11.99 -1.24 4.93
N GLY A 124 -11.85 0.07 4.79
CA GLY A 124 -11.57 0.98 5.89
C GLY A 124 -10.10 1.07 6.32
N TYR A 125 -9.20 0.27 5.73
CA TYR A 125 -7.77 0.31 6.03
C TYR A 125 -7.07 1.38 5.20
N GLY A 126 -7.12 2.62 5.65
CA GLY A 126 -6.46 3.73 4.98
C GLY A 126 -6.76 5.07 5.64
N THR A 127 -5.99 6.07 5.24
CA THR A 127 -6.20 7.46 5.66
C THR A 127 -6.06 8.35 4.43
N PRO A 128 -7.02 9.27 4.17
CA PRO A 128 -6.86 10.22 3.08
C PRO A 128 -5.61 11.08 3.29
N ILE A 129 -4.84 11.28 2.23
CA ILE A 129 -3.68 12.16 2.24
C ILE A 129 -3.84 13.28 1.23
N GLY A 130 -3.32 14.47 1.55
CA GLY A 130 -3.38 15.65 0.70
C GLY A 130 -2.03 16.05 0.10
N SER A 131 -0.98 15.30 0.40
CA SER A 131 0.39 15.50 -0.09
C SER A 131 1.05 14.16 -0.35
N HIS A 132 2.22 14.15 -0.98
CA HIS A 132 3.04 12.96 -1.27
C HIS A 132 3.73 12.36 -0.04
N TRP A 133 3.31 12.71 1.15
CA TRP A 133 3.84 12.18 2.39
C TRP A 133 2.71 11.60 3.21
N SER A 134 2.91 10.42 3.77
CA SER A 134 1.94 9.82 4.68
C SER A 134 2.05 10.41 6.09
N PRO A 135 0.98 10.34 6.91
CA PRO A 135 1.04 10.74 8.32
C PRO A 135 2.10 10.02 9.16
N ALA A 136 2.64 8.91 8.68
CA ALA A 136 3.74 8.19 9.33
C ALA A 136 5.09 8.87 9.17
N THR A 137 5.20 9.96 8.40
CA THR A 137 6.44 10.69 8.20
C THR A 137 6.43 12.04 8.91
N PRO A 138 7.58 12.53 9.40
CA PRO A 138 7.68 13.85 10.05
C PRO A 138 7.49 15.01 9.06
N TYR A 139 7.52 14.75 7.77
CA TYR A 139 7.36 15.76 6.71
C TYR A 139 5.91 15.88 6.22
N TYR A 140 4.99 15.10 6.77
CA TYR A 140 3.59 15.16 6.41
C TYR A 140 2.99 16.53 6.68
N LYS A 141 2.25 17.04 5.69
CA LYS A 141 1.41 18.21 5.83
C LYS A 141 0.01 17.84 5.36
N ASP A 142 -0.96 18.01 6.22
CA ASP A 142 -2.35 17.81 5.84
C ASP A 142 -2.81 18.93 4.88
N LEU A 143 -3.10 18.53 3.66
CA LEU A 143 -3.66 19.36 2.59
C LEU A 143 -4.95 18.76 2.04
N THR A 144 -5.59 17.83 2.76
CA THR A 144 -6.81 17.14 2.32
C THR A 144 -7.95 18.10 2.01
N ALA A 145 -8.07 19.16 2.80
CA ALA A 145 -9.07 20.22 2.61
C ALA A 145 -8.86 21.07 1.35
N ARG A 146 -7.69 20.98 0.68
CA ARG A 146 -7.41 21.80 -0.50
C ARG A 146 -8.24 21.41 -1.72
N PHE A 147 -8.55 20.12 -1.85
CA PHE A 147 -9.35 19.56 -2.92
C PHE A 147 -10.41 18.61 -2.32
N PRO A 148 -11.45 19.17 -1.65
CA PRO A 148 -12.54 18.35 -1.13
C PRO A 148 -13.31 17.70 -2.29
N TYR A 149 -13.97 16.58 -2.01
CA TYR A 149 -14.88 15.95 -2.95
C TYR A 149 -16.00 16.90 -3.30
N ASP A 150 -16.07 17.30 -4.56
CA ASP A 150 -17.06 18.26 -5.09
C ASP A 150 -17.27 18.00 -6.59
N PRO A 151 -18.17 17.08 -6.97
CA PRO A 151 -18.46 16.78 -8.37
C PRO A 151 -18.97 17.97 -9.19
N GLN A 152 -19.65 18.93 -8.56
CA GLN A 152 -20.15 20.10 -9.27
C GLN A 152 -18.99 21.04 -9.66
N LYS A 153 -18.09 21.26 -8.74
CA LYS A 153 -16.87 22.01 -9.01
C LYS A 153 -15.99 21.32 -10.05
N ALA A 154 -15.90 19.97 -9.99
CA ALA A 154 -15.17 19.20 -10.99
C ALA A 154 -15.73 19.43 -12.40
N LYS A 155 -17.06 19.36 -12.58
CA LYS A 155 -17.73 19.64 -13.85
C LYS A 155 -17.49 21.09 -14.34
N ALA A 156 -17.56 22.06 -13.44
CA ALA A 156 -17.29 23.45 -13.77
C ALA A 156 -15.85 23.66 -14.26
N LEU A 157 -14.87 23.03 -13.61
CA LEU A 157 -13.47 23.09 -14.01
C LEU A 157 -13.22 22.43 -15.37
N LEU A 158 -13.88 21.28 -15.66
CA LEU A 158 -13.81 20.63 -16.96
C LEU A 158 -14.40 21.52 -18.04
N ALA A 159 -15.55 22.15 -17.81
CA ALA A 159 -16.14 23.10 -18.76
C ALA A 159 -15.21 24.27 -19.06
N GLN A 160 -14.57 24.87 -18.04
CA GLN A 160 -13.56 25.92 -18.19
C GLN A 160 -12.33 25.45 -18.98
N ALA A 161 -11.98 24.17 -18.86
CA ALA A 161 -10.88 23.57 -19.58
C ALA A 161 -11.20 23.22 -21.04
N GLY A 162 -12.46 23.44 -21.49
CA GLY A 162 -12.93 23.08 -22.83
C GLY A 162 -13.49 21.67 -22.96
N TYR A 163 -13.72 20.97 -21.83
CA TYR A 163 -14.19 19.58 -21.76
C TYR A 163 -15.56 19.47 -21.09
N ALA A 164 -16.52 20.36 -21.46
CA ALA A 164 -17.86 20.38 -20.86
C ALA A 164 -18.62 19.04 -21.00
N ASN A 165 -18.35 18.29 -22.05
CA ASN A 165 -18.94 16.98 -22.32
C ASN A 165 -18.04 15.79 -21.91
N GLY A 166 -16.98 16.07 -21.16
CA GLY A 166 -15.97 15.06 -20.80
C GLY A 166 -14.93 14.83 -21.88
N PHE A 167 -14.15 13.77 -21.71
CA PHE A 167 -13.13 13.28 -22.65
C PHE A 167 -12.96 11.76 -22.46
N GLU A 168 -12.42 11.11 -23.47
CA GLU A 168 -12.00 9.70 -23.45
C GLU A 168 -10.47 9.59 -23.29
#